data_d6c33da005b40c7374c8fe6e43727236
#
_entry.id   d6c33da005b40c7374c8fe6e43727236
#
_cell.length_a   1.000
_cell.length_b   1.000
_cell.length_c   1.000
_cell.angle_alpha   90.00
_cell.angle_beta   90.00
_cell.angle_gamma   90.00
#
_symmetry.space_group_name_H-M   'P 1'
#
loop_
_entity.id
_entity.type
_entity.pdbx_description
1 polymer ?
#
loop_
_entity_poly.entity_id
_entity_poly.type
_entity_poly.pdbx_seq_one_letter_code
_entity_poly.pdbx_strand_id
1 'polypeptide(L)'
;CLMEFCFAPGTPSGFALQVLHHWQLRYQIDGFHLVGDASLAEEASKDALLRKTKLIFLGFDGARIYQGKRPWFRNLGEHNQGYQYHIRRFLKGDEGSLSDFTYYLRRSPETHGVINYLADHDGFTLYDSVSYEQKHNLDNGEDNMDGSNENLTWNCGAEGVTRKPAVRALRLRQLKNAVLMLMTSQGTPLIYGGDEFGNSQKGNNNAWCQDNKTGWIDWKAAARNPEFAAFVKAAIAFRKAHPALHGEREPRLIDYKSYGCPDMSFHSQRAWFSQMENT
;
A
#
# COMPACT_ATOMS: atom_id res chain seq x y z
N CYS A 1 -8.71 -10.97 17.26
CA CYS A 1 -9.03 -12.24 16.59
C CYS A 1 -9.69 -11.94 15.27
N LEU A 2 -9.01 -12.25 14.17
CA LEU A 2 -9.67 -12.36 12.87
C LEU A 2 -10.51 -13.64 12.91
N MET A 3 -11.81 -13.51 12.87
CA MET A 3 -12.68 -14.66 12.62
C MET A 3 -12.84 -14.80 11.12
N GLU A 4 -12.28 -15.86 10.55
CA GLU A 4 -12.51 -16.22 9.17
C GLU A 4 -13.89 -16.89 9.06
N PHE A 5 -14.81 -16.27 8.34
CA PHE A 5 -16.08 -16.89 7.99
C PHE A 5 -15.91 -17.61 6.66
N CYS A 6 -15.75 -18.92 6.72
CA CYS A 6 -15.80 -19.76 5.53
C CYS A 6 -17.26 -19.99 5.14
N PHE A 7 -17.69 -19.40 4.05
CA PHE A 7 -18.98 -19.72 3.46
C PHE A 7 -18.81 -20.91 2.52
N ALA A 8 -19.69 -21.91 2.64
CA ALA A 8 -19.76 -22.97 1.66
C ALA A 8 -20.13 -22.39 0.27
N PRO A 9 -19.61 -22.95 -0.83
CA PRO A 9 -19.99 -22.49 -2.17
C PRO A 9 -21.52 -22.48 -2.33
N GLY A 10 -22.08 -21.33 -2.74
CA GLY A 10 -23.52 -21.13 -2.87
C GLY A 10 -24.25 -20.65 -1.60
N THR A 11 -23.54 -20.41 -0.49
CA THR A 11 -24.15 -19.75 0.66
C THR A 11 -24.45 -18.28 0.30
N PRO A 12 -25.68 -17.79 0.52
CA PRO A 12 -25.99 -16.39 0.26
C PRO A 12 -25.06 -15.50 1.09
N SER A 13 -24.46 -14.48 0.48
CA SER A 13 -23.69 -13.41 1.14
C SER A 13 -24.57 -12.57 2.10
N GLY A 14 -25.83 -12.87 2.20
CA GLY A 14 -26.80 -12.19 3.06
C GLY A 14 -26.36 -12.08 4.52
N PHE A 15 -25.68 -13.09 5.08
CA PHE A 15 -25.15 -12.99 6.45
C PHE A 15 -24.03 -11.95 6.54
N ALA A 16 -23.08 -11.95 5.61
CA ALA A 16 -22.00 -10.98 5.59
C ALA A 16 -22.54 -9.54 5.46
N LEU A 17 -23.53 -9.32 4.59
CA LEU A 17 -24.21 -8.03 4.47
C LEU A 17 -24.92 -7.63 5.77
N GLN A 18 -25.59 -8.55 6.46
CA GLN A 18 -26.22 -8.28 7.75
C GLN A 18 -25.19 -7.86 8.82
N VAL A 19 -24.02 -8.48 8.85
CA VAL A 19 -22.93 -8.08 9.75
C VAL A 19 -22.45 -6.66 9.42
N LEU A 20 -22.24 -6.34 8.15
CA LEU A 20 -21.85 -4.98 7.73
C LEU A 20 -22.92 -3.93 8.09
N HIS A 21 -24.21 -4.24 7.85
CA HIS A 21 -25.34 -3.38 8.25
C HIS A 21 -25.37 -3.17 9.75
N HIS A 22 -25.19 -4.24 10.56
CA HIS A 22 -25.17 -4.15 12.01
C HIS A 22 -24.11 -3.16 12.49
N TRP A 23 -22.88 -3.31 12.02
CA TRP A 23 -21.79 -2.44 12.42
C TRP A 23 -21.98 -1.00 11.92
N GLN A 24 -22.42 -0.82 10.69
CA GLN A 24 -22.66 0.51 10.12
C GLN A 24 -23.83 1.24 10.84
N LEU A 25 -24.96 0.56 11.07
CA LEU A 25 -26.14 1.18 11.68
C LEU A 25 -25.98 1.37 13.19
N ARG A 26 -25.39 0.38 13.88
CA ARG A 26 -25.30 0.42 15.36
C ARG A 26 -24.13 1.26 15.84
N TYR A 27 -22.99 1.23 15.13
CA TYR A 27 -21.74 1.85 15.56
C TYR A 27 -21.29 2.99 14.63
N GLN A 28 -22.05 3.28 13.58
CA GLN A 28 -21.76 4.36 12.61
C GLN A 28 -20.37 4.25 12.00
N ILE A 29 -19.96 3.03 11.66
CA ILE A 29 -18.67 2.73 11.01
C ILE A 29 -18.65 3.35 9.61
N ASP A 30 -17.59 4.10 9.27
CA ASP A 30 -17.42 4.78 7.98
C ASP A 30 -16.94 3.87 6.86
N GLY A 31 -16.33 2.73 7.20
CA GLY A 31 -15.82 1.78 6.22
C GLY A 31 -15.34 0.48 6.81
N PHE A 32 -15.11 -0.49 5.93
CA PHE A 32 -14.63 -1.83 6.27
C PHE A 32 -13.46 -2.19 5.37
N HIS A 33 -12.46 -2.84 5.94
CA HIS A 33 -11.46 -3.60 5.20
C HIS A 33 -11.86 -5.08 5.26
N LEU A 34 -12.16 -5.66 4.11
CA LEU A 34 -12.72 -6.98 3.96
C LEU A 34 -11.69 -7.91 3.30
N VAL A 35 -11.33 -8.95 4.02
CA VAL A 35 -10.39 -9.99 3.55
C VAL A 35 -11.21 -11.24 3.27
N GLY A 36 -11.03 -11.84 2.10
CA GLY A 36 -11.73 -13.05 1.69
C GLY A 36 -12.31 -12.97 0.28
N ASP A 37 -13.47 -13.60 0.06
CA ASP A 37 -14.06 -13.76 -1.28
C ASP A 37 -14.47 -12.41 -1.91
N ALA A 38 -13.92 -12.16 -3.09
CA ALA A 38 -14.23 -10.99 -3.89
C ALA A 38 -15.69 -10.92 -4.39
N SER A 39 -16.45 -12.01 -4.32
CA SER A 39 -17.88 -12.02 -4.71
C SER A 39 -18.72 -11.10 -3.83
N LEU A 40 -18.35 -10.95 -2.55
CA LEU A 40 -18.99 -10.02 -1.63
C LEU A 40 -18.84 -8.55 -2.10
N ALA A 41 -17.79 -8.21 -2.83
CA ALA A 41 -17.60 -6.86 -3.35
C ALA A 41 -18.72 -6.44 -4.31
N GLU A 42 -19.14 -7.35 -5.18
CA GLU A 42 -20.23 -7.09 -6.12
C GLU A 42 -21.56 -6.85 -5.40
N GLU A 43 -21.90 -7.69 -4.44
CA GLU A 43 -23.16 -7.58 -3.70
C GLU A 43 -23.17 -6.35 -2.78
N ALA A 44 -22.09 -6.14 -2.02
CA ALA A 44 -21.96 -4.98 -1.14
C ALA A 44 -21.97 -3.65 -1.91
N SER A 45 -21.44 -3.64 -3.15
CA SER A 45 -21.46 -2.43 -4.00
C SER A 45 -22.86 -2.01 -4.45
N LYS A 46 -23.80 -2.99 -4.53
CA LYS A 46 -25.19 -2.78 -4.93
C LYS A 46 -26.11 -2.48 -3.73
N ASP A 47 -25.59 -2.66 -2.52
CA ASP A 47 -26.38 -2.49 -1.30
C ASP A 47 -26.66 -1.01 -1.00
N ALA A 48 -27.94 -0.68 -0.82
CA ALA A 48 -28.41 0.69 -0.63
C ALA A 48 -27.93 1.31 0.70
N LEU A 49 -27.78 0.52 1.76
CA LEU A 49 -27.32 0.99 3.08
C LEU A 49 -25.80 1.26 3.06
N LEU A 50 -25.03 0.45 2.32
CA LEU A 50 -23.59 0.56 2.24
C LEU A 50 -23.08 1.54 1.18
N ARG A 51 -23.95 2.20 0.42
CA ARG A 51 -23.56 3.09 -0.71
C ARG A 51 -22.61 4.22 -0.34
N LYS A 52 -22.60 4.68 0.90
CA LYS A 52 -21.71 5.73 1.42
C LYS A 52 -20.59 5.18 2.31
N THR A 53 -20.62 3.88 2.61
CA THR A 53 -19.64 3.19 3.43
C THR A 53 -18.45 2.78 2.54
N LYS A 54 -17.24 3.07 2.98
CA LYS A 54 -16.02 2.65 2.25
C LYS A 54 -15.82 1.16 2.42
N LEU A 55 -15.69 0.45 1.30
CA LEU A 55 -15.55 -1.01 1.26
C LEU A 55 -14.23 -1.34 0.57
N ILE A 56 -13.23 -1.72 1.35
CA ILE A 56 -11.88 -2.00 0.88
C ILE A 56 -11.68 -3.50 0.83
N PHE A 57 -11.26 -4.03 -0.33
CA PHE A 57 -10.99 -5.45 -0.58
C PHE A 57 -9.56 -5.64 -1.07
N LEU A 58 -9.00 -6.82 -0.89
CA LEU A 58 -7.68 -7.19 -1.44
C LEU A 58 -7.67 -7.21 -2.97
N GLY A 59 -8.77 -7.61 -3.60
CA GLY A 59 -8.90 -7.61 -5.05
C GLY A 59 -10.32 -7.88 -5.48
N PHE A 60 -10.73 -7.29 -6.61
CA PHE A 60 -12.01 -7.53 -7.27
C PHE A 60 -11.95 -6.97 -8.69
N ASP A 61 -12.84 -7.43 -9.57
CA ASP A 61 -12.98 -6.90 -10.92
C ASP A 61 -14.02 -5.77 -10.97
N GLY A 62 -13.56 -4.54 -10.74
CA GLY A 62 -14.42 -3.35 -10.78
C GLY A 62 -14.99 -3.08 -12.18
N ALA A 63 -14.31 -3.49 -13.25
CA ALA A 63 -14.83 -3.35 -14.61
C ALA A 63 -16.03 -4.28 -14.84
N ARG A 64 -15.98 -5.51 -14.34
CA ARG A 64 -17.09 -6.45 -14.38
C ARG A 64 -18.26 -5.96 -13.52
N ILE A 65 -18.02 -5.55 -12.27
CA ILE A 65 -19.05 -5.10 -11.33
C ILE A 65 -19.84 -3.92 -11.89
N TYR A 66 -19.15 -2.95 -12.47
CA TYR A 66 -19.77 -1.72 -12.97
C TYR A 66 -19.91 -1.68 -14.51
N GLN A 67 -19.66 -2.80 -15.20
CA GLN A 67 -19.75 -2.93 -16.67
C GLN A 67 -18.92 -1.83 -17.40
N GLY A 68 -17.75 -1.53 -16.87
CA GLY A 68 -16.86 -0.48 -17.41
C GLY A 68 -17.36 0.96 -17.19
N LYS A 69 -18.49 1.16 -16.50
CA LYS A 69 -19.05 2.50 -16.25
C LYS A 69 -18.56 3.04 -14.89
N ARG A 70 -18.41 4.34 -14.80
CA ARG A 70 -18.14 5.02 -13.52
C ARG A 70 -19.39 4.93 -12.63
N PRO A 71 -19.27 4.37 -11.40
CA PRO A 71 -20.39 4.29 -10.47
C PRO A 71 -20.76 5.66 -9.90
N TRP A 72 -22.04 5.84 -9.51
CA TRP A 72 -22.50 7.02 -8.77
C TRP A 72 -21.79 7.20 -7.44
N PHE A 73 -21.58 6.09 -6.72
CA PHE A 73 -20.86 6.05 -5.47
C PHE A 73 -19.61 5.18 -5.66
N ARG A 74 -18.43 5.80 -5.61
CA ARG A 74 -17.14 5.09 -5.64
C ARG A 74 -16.79 4.64 -4.22
N ASN A 75 -17.60 3.76 -3.67
CA ASN A 75 -17.41 3.23 -2.31
C ASN A 75 -16.51 2.00 -2.25
N LEU A 76 -16.22 1.36 -3.39
CA LEU A 76 -15.23 0.28 -3.45
C LEU A 76 -13.81 0.83 -3.51
N GLY A 77 -12.92 0.19 -2.76
CA GLY A 77 -11.49 0.44 -2.76
C GLY A 77 -10.70 -0.87 -2.86
N GLU A 78 -9.68 -0.90 -3.68
CA GLU A 78 -8.73 -2.00 -3.78
C GLU A 78 -7.56 -1.74 -2.84
N HIS A 79 -7.29 -2.65 -1.90
CA HIS A 79 -6.05 -2.71 -1.15
C HIS A 79 -4.98 -3.25 -2.09
N ASN A 80 -4.19 -2.34 -2.68
CA ASN A 80 -3.40 -2.57 -3.88
C ASN A 80 -2.09 -3.31 -3.60
N GLN A 81 -2.19 -4.63 -3.41
CA GLN A 81 -1.03 -5.51 -3.20
C GLN A 81 -0.04 -5.45 -4.38
N GLY A 82 -0.55 -5.29 -5.61
CA GLY A 82 0.30 -5.12 -6.79
C GLY A 82 1.22 -3.89 -6.69
N TYR A 83 0.72 -2.78 -6.12
CA TYR A 83 1.56 -1.61 -5.86
C TYR A 83 2.73 -1.95 -4.93
N GLN A 84 2.44 -2.58 -3.77
CA GLN A 84 3.49 -3.00 -2.82
C GLN A 84 4.53 -3.88 -3.51
N TYR A 85 4.09 -4.91 -4.23
CA TYR A 85 4.96 -5.87 -4.91
C TYR A 85 5.89 -5.18 -5.92
N HIS A 86 5.34 -4.44 -6.87
CA HIS A 86 6.12 -3.87 -7.96
C HIS A 86 6.96 -2.66 -7.55
N ILE A 87 6.48 -1.82 -6.61
CA ILE A 87 7.26 -0.70 -6.12
C ILE A 87 8.41 -1.14 -5.22
N ARG A 88 8.24 -2.19 -4.41
CA ARG A 88 9.35 -2.78 -3.64
C ARG A 88 10.42 -3.38 -4.55
N ARG A 89 10.04 -4.07 -5.63
CA ARG A 89 10.99 -4.56 -6.63
C ARG A 89 11.80 -3.43 -7.26
N PHE A 90 11.14 -2.35 -7.64
CA PHE A 90 11.81 -1.17 -8.18
C PHE A 90 12.75 -0.51 -7.16
N LEU A 91 12.33 -0.36 -5.90
CA LEU A 91 13.14 0.19 -4.81
C LEU A 91 14.39 -0.67 -4.53
N LYS A 92 14.26 -1.97 -4.63
CA LYS A 92 15.34 -2.93 -4.47
C LYS A 92 16.34 -2.89 -5.64
N GLY A 93 15.89 -2.46 -6.83
CA GLY A 93 16.68 -2.40 -8.06
C GLY A 93 16.62 -3.67 -8.90
N ASP A 94 15.51 -4.41 -8.83
CA ASP A 94 15.30 -5.59 -9.66
C ASP A 94 15.18 -5.18 -11.15
N GLU A 95 15.85 -5.91 -12.03
CA GLU A 95 15.79 -5.68 -13.46
C GLU A 95 14.36 -5.79 -14.02
N GLY A 96 14.04 -5.00 -15.05
CA GLY A 96 12.76 -5.00 -15.73
C GLY A 96 11.60 -4.41 -14.92
N SER A 97 11.86 -3.81 -13.74
CA SER A 97 10.80 -3.29 -12.86
C SER A 97 10.25 -1.91 -13.26
N LEU A 98 10.89 -1.20 -14.20
CA LEU A 98 10.51 0.17 -14.57
C LEU A 98 9.12 0.27 -15.21
N SER A 99 8.75 -0.67 -16.08
CA SER A 99 7.44 -0.69 -16.73
C SER A 99 6.31 -0.80 -15.71
N ASP A 100 6.45 -1.73 -14.77
CA ASP A 100 5.48 -1.94 -13.69
C ASP A 100 5.45 -0.74 -12.75
N PHE A 101 6.61 -0.17 -12.40
CA PHE A 101 6.69 1.05 -11.60
C PHE A 101 5.87 2.18 -12.24
N THR A 102 6.06 2.46 -13.52
CA THR A 102 5.34 3.54 -14.22
C THR A 102 3.85 3.27 -14.31
N TYR A 103 3.43 2.00 -14.47
CA TYR A 103 2.03 1.61 -14.44
C TYR A 103 1.39 1.86 -13.07
N TYR A 104 1.98 1.35 -12.00
CA TYR A 104 1.41 1.46 -10.65
C TYR A 104 1.45 2.90 -10.10
N LEU A 105 2.43 3.70 -10.52
CA LEU A 105 2.52 5.11 -10.12
C LEU A 105 1.32 5.94 -10.61
N ARG A 106 0.81 5.67 -11.81
CA ARG A 106 -0.30 6.41 -12.41
C ARG A 106 -1.68 5.78 -12.23
N ARG A 107 -1.75 4.53 -11.76
CA ARG A 107 -2.99 3.74 -11.71
C ARG A 107 -4.06 4.41 -10.85
N SER A 108 -5.20 4.75 -11.48
CA SER A 108 -6.37 5.35 -10.84
C SER A 108 -7.64 5.01 -11.63
N PRO A 109 -8.15 3.76 -11.53
CA PRO A 109 -9.31 3.31 -12.30
C PRO A 109 -10.56 4.14 -11.99
N GLU A 110 -11.41 4.35 -12.99
CA GLU A 110 -12.64 5.16 -12.84
C GLU A 110 -13.71 4.46 -11.99
N THR A 111 -13.65 3.13 -11.90
CA THR A 111 -14.66 2.30 -11.22
C THR A 111 -14.52 2.28 -9.71
N HIS A 112 -13.30 2.37 -9.18
CA HIS A 112 -13.03 2.24 -7.74
C HIS A 112 -11.81 3.04 -7.32
N GLY A 113 -11.62 3.22 -6.02
CA GLY A 113 -10.39 3.76 -5.45
C GLY A 113 -9.28 2.69 -5.37
N VAL A 114 -8.02 3.12 -5.41
CA VAL A 114 -6.87 2.25 -5.09
C VAL A 114 -6.20 2.78 -3.84
N ILE A 115 -5.91 1.89 -2.90
CA ILE A 115 -5.19 2.17 -1.66
C ILE A 115 -3.78 1.62 -1.82
N ASN A 116 -2.84 2.51 -2.10
CA ASN A 116 -1.45 2.17 -2.33
C ASN A 116 -0.70 2.15 -1.00
N TYR A 117 0.12 1.13 -0.79
CA TYR A 117 0.94 0.98 0.41
C TYR A 117 2.27 0.30 0.08
N LEU A 118 3.24 0.46 0.94
CA LEU A 118 4.52 -0.25 0.88
C LEU A 118 4.74 -1.17 2.06
N ALA A 119 4.05 -0.91 3.16
CA ALA A 119 3.95 -1.78 4.32
C ALA A 119 2.55 -1.64 4.92
N ASP A 120 2.08 -2.70 5.56
CA ASP A 120 0.85 -2.74 6.32
C ASP A 120 1.00 -3.66 7.55
N HIS A 121 -0.10 -4.20 8.07
CA HIS A 121 -0.10 -5.07 9.23
C HIS A 121 0.42 -6.49 8.95
N ASP A 122 0.52 -6.86 7.67
CA ASP A 122 1.02 -8.17 7.22
C ASP A 122 2.34 -8.00 6.47
N GLY A 123 3.41 -8.53 7.00
CA GLY A 123 4.74 -8.38 6.44
C GLY A 123 5.66 -7.44 7.22
N PHE A 124 6.76 -7.05 6.59
CA PHE A 124 7.73 -6.12 7.18
C PHE A 124 7.20 -4.68 7.22
N THR A 125 7.50 -3.97 8.32
CA THR A 125 7.41 -2.51 8.36
C THR A 125 8.26 -1.88 7.26
N LEU A 126 8.01 -0.62 6.93
CA LEU A 126 8.81 0.08 5.92
C LEU A 126 10.30 0.14 6.32
N TYR A 127 10.61 0.31 7.61
CA TYR A 127 11.98 0.30 8.10
C TYR A 127 12.62 -1.08 7.99
N ASP A 128 11.88 -2.14 8.32
CA ASP A 128 12.39 -3.52 8.26
C ASP A 128 12.61 -3.94 6.80
N SER A 129 11.82 -3.46 5.84
CA SER A 129 12.01 -3.75 4.41
C SER A 129 13.35 -3.27 3.84
N VAL A 130 13.99 -2.28 4.47
CA VAL A 130 15.34 -1.80 4.10
C VAL A 130 16.43 -2.23 5.08
N SER A 131 16.08 -3.10 6.03
CA SER A 131 16.98 -3.52 7.13
C SER A 131 17.16 -5.02 7.26
N TYR A 132 16.23 -5.81 6.74
CA TYR A 132 16.23 -7.27 6.82
C TYR A 132 15.97 -7.88 5.45
N GLU A 133 16.71 -8.92 5.11
CA GLU A 133 16.42 -9.77 3.94
C GLU A 133 15.64 -11.01 4.33
N GLN A 134 15.83 -11.48 5.55
CA GLN A 134 15.16 -12.66 6.05
C GLN A 134 14.21 -12.32 7.19
N LYS A 135 13.14 -13.09 7.31
CA LYS A 135 12.22 -12.96 8.44
C LYS A 135 12.84 -13.54 9.71
N HIS A 136 12.54 -12.90 10.83
CA HIS A 136 13.01 -13.25 12.17
C HIS A 136 11.81 -13.52 13.09
N ASN A 137 11.04 -14.60 12.81
CA ASN A 137 9.78 -14.91 13.47
C ASN A 137 9.92 -16.00 14.59
N LEU A 138 11.14 -16.40 14.96
CA LEU A 138 11.34 -17.46 15.95
C LEU A 138 10.58 -17.21 17.26
N ASP A 139 10.46 -15.96 17.69
CA ASP A 139 9.73 -15.57 18.89
C ASP A 139 8.21 -15.80 18.79
N ASN A 140 7.68 -16.11 17.59
CA ASN A 140 6.27 -16.44 17.40
C ASN A 140 5.94 -17.89 17.78
N GLY A 141 6.94 -18.75 17.97
CA GLY A 141 6.76 -20.16 18.36
C GLY A 141 6.36 -21.11 17.23
N GLU A 142 6.56 -20.69 15.97
CA GLU A 142 6.23 -21.43 14.75
C GLU A 142 7.49 -21.83 13.97
N ASP A 143 8.63 -21.97 14.64
CA ASP A 143 9.94 -22.35 14.05
C ASP A 143 10.33 -21.49 12.83
N ASN A 144 9.93 -20.21 12.81
CA ASN A 144 10.12 -19.28 11.68
C ASN A 144 9.43 -19.73 10.37
N MET A 145 8.43 -20.60 10.46
CA MET A 145 7.66 -21.08 9.30
C MET A 145 6.49 -20.15 8.94
N ASP A 146 6.01 -19.37 9.89
CA ASP A 146 4.94 -18.39 9.74
C ASP A 146 5.37 -17.14 8.96
N GLY A 147 4.40 -16.38 8.48
CA GLY A 147 4.62 -15.19 7.65
C GLY A 147 5.20 -15.49 6.27
N SER A 148 5.27 -14.47 5.42
CA SER A 148 5.75 -14.61 4.04
C SER A 148 7.27 -14.89 3.97
N ASN A 149 7.67 -15.77 3.04
CA ASN A 149 9.06 -15.96 2.67
C ASN A 149 9.51 -14.96 1.57
N GLU A 150 8.56 -14.39 0.83
CA GLU A 150 8.82 -13.41 -0.22
C GLU A 150 8.52 -12.00 0.31
N ASN A 151 9.56 -11.30 0.76
CA ASN A 151 9.41 -10.00 1.39
C ASN A 151 9.82 -8.82 0.49
N LEU A 152 10.48 -9.07 -0.63
CA LEU A 152 10.95 -8.04 -1.59
C LEU A 152 11.73 -6.92 -0.89
N THR A 153 12.73 -7.31 -0.13
CA THR A 153 13.49 -6.44 0.76
C THR A 153 14.96 -6.34 0.35
N TRP A 154 15.62 -5.34 0.87
CA TRP A 154 17.06 -5.18 0.74
C TRP A 154 17.65 -4.61 2.03
N ASN A 155 18.52 -5.36 2.70
CA ASN A 155 19.11 -4.95 3.98
C ASN A 155 20.15 -3.82 3.86
N CYS A 156 20.40 -3.32 2.65
CA CYS A 156 21.37 -2.25 2.35
C CYS A 156 22.81 -2.61 2.77
N GLY A 157 23.15 -3.90 2.81
CA GLY A 157 24.50 -4.40 3.12
C GLY A 157 24.78 -4.72 4.58
N ALA A 158 23.72 -4.81 5.41
CA ALA A 158 23.82 -5.31 6.78
C ALA A 158 22.47 -5.80 7.28
N GLU A 159 22.39 -7.04 7.75
CA GLU A 159 21.17 -7.59 8.33
C GLU A 159 20.89 -6.96 9.70
N GLY A 160 19.66 -6.46 9.88
CA GLY A 160 19.20 -5.92 11.14
C GLY A 160 19.88 -4.60 11.58
N VAL A 161 19.98 -4.43 12.88
CA VAL A 161 20.55 -3.21 13.49
C VAL A 161 22.03 -3.06 13.16
N THR A 162 22.46 -1.88 12.70
CA THR A 162 23.85 -1.61 12.35
C THR A 162 24.34 -0.25 12.85
N ARG A 163 25.64 -0.17 13.18
CA ARG A 163 26.32 1.09 13.51
C ARG A 163 27.10 1.66 12.32
N LYS A 164 27.15 0.99 11.18
CA LYS A 164 27.89 1.43 9.98
C LYS A 164 27.21 2.69 9.41
N PRO A 165 27.90 3.87 9.39
CA PRO A 165 27.27 5.13 8.95
C PRO A 165 26.78 5.08 7.49
N ALA A 166 27.54 4.47 6.59
CA ALA A 166 27.18 4.35 5.18
C ALA A 166 25.88 3.55 4.98
N VAL A 167 25.70 2.42 5.70
CA VAL A 167 24.48 1.61 5.63
C VAL A 167 23.28 2.38 6.19
N ARG A 168 23.46 3.08 7.30
CA ARG A 168 22.38 3.90 7.90
C ARG A 168 21.95 5.04 6.96
N ALA A 169 22.90 5.70 6.32
CA ALA A 169 22.63 6.77 5.33
C ALA A 169 21.89 6.21 4.12
N LEU A 170 22.29 5.02 3.63
CA LEU A 170 21.64 4.35 2.52
C LEU A 170 20.20 3.94 2.86
N ARG A 171 19.97 3.34 4.04
CA ARG A 171 18.62 3.00 4.53
C ARG A 171 17.73 4.24 4.60
N LEU A 172 18.21 5.33 5.19
CA LEU A 172 17.45 6.58 5.27
C LEU A 172 17.09 7.11 3.87
N ARG A 173 18.00 7.02 2.91
CA ARG A 173 17.73 7.39 1.51
C ARG A 173 16.65 6.51 0.90
N GLN A 174 16.70 5.19 1.09
CA GLN A 174 15.69 4.27 0.58
C GLN A 174 14.31 4.49 1.22
N LEU A 175 14.26 4.76 2.52
CA LEU A 175 13.01 5.13 3.21
C LEU A 175 12.41 6.41 2.62
N LYS A 176 13.23 7.44 2.38
CA LYS A 176 12.79 8.69 1.74
C LYS A 176 12.29 8.45 0.30
N ASN A 177 12.99 7.61 -0.47
CA ASN A 177 12.56 7.23 -1.82
C ASN A 177 11.19 6.53 -1.78
N ALA A 178 11.02 5.57 -0.87
CA ALA A 178 9.77 4.83 -0.68
C ALA A 178 8.59 5.77 -0.37
N VAL A 179 8.77 6.66 0.60
CA VAL A 179 7.75 7.65 0.96
C VAL A 179 7.46 8.60 -0.21
N LEU A 180 8.49 9.04 -0.94
CA LEU A 180 8.30 9.94 -2.08
C LEU A 180 7.49 9.25 -3.19
N MET A 181 7.83 8.00 -3.55
CA MET A 181 7.07 7.21 -4.53
C MET A 181 5.60 7.06 -4.09
N LEU A 182 5.34 6.72 -2.82
CA LEU A 182 4.00 6.58 -2.30
C LEU A 182 3.21 7.90 -2.36
N MET A 183 3.83 9.01 -1.98
CA MET A 183 3.16 10.32 -1.93
C MET A 183 2.99 10.97 -3.31
N THR A 184 3.78 10.58 -4.31
CA THR A 184 3.64 11.09 -5.69
C THR A 184 2.85 10.19 -6.62
N SER A 185 2.48 8.99 -6.19
CA SER A 185 1.60 8.09 -6.95
C SER A 185 0.15 8.56 -6.93
N GLN A 186 -0.60 8.25 -7.99
CA GLN A 186 -2.06 8.39 -7.98
C GLN A 186 -2.70 7.48 -6.92
N GLY A 187 -4.00 7.61 -6.69
CA GLY A 187 -4.73 6.81 -5.70
C GLY A 187 -4.59 7.35 -4.26
N THR A 188 -4.88 6.54 -3.28
CA THR A 188 -4.86 6.89 -1.85
C THR A 188 -3.66 6.24 -1.17
N PRO A 189 -2.72 7.02 -0.62
CA PRO A 189 -1.59 6.45 0.11
C PRO A 189 -2.04 5.94 1.49
N LEU A 190 -1.56 4.75 1.86
CA LEU A 190 -1.67 4.18 3.19
C LEU A 190 -0.26 4.12 3.81
N ILE A 191 -0.14 4.63 5.03
CA ILE A 191 1.07 4.51 5.86
C ILE A 191 0.73 3.61 7.04
N TYR A 192 1.52 2.56 7.24
CA TYR A 192 1.38 1.72 8.42
C TYR A 192 1.86 2.48 9.66
N GLY A 193 1.10 2.38 10.75
CA GLY A 193 1.38 3.17 11.96
C GLY A 193 2.80 2.94 12.48
N GLY A 194 3.57 4.03 12.59
CA GLY A 194 4.97 4.00 13.00
C GLY A 194 5.97 4.09 11.83
N ASP A 195 5.57 3.76 10.61
CA ASP A 195 6.44 3.89 9.44
C ASP A 195 6.90 5.33 9.20
N GLU A 196 6.08 6.32 9.58
CA GLU A 196 6.39 7.74 9.45
C GLU A 196 7.61 8.22 10.28
N PHE A 197 8.08 7.39 11.21
CA PHE A 197 9.31 7.67 11.98
C PHE A 197 10.26 6.47 12.05
N GLY A 198 10.00 5.42 11.23
CA GLY A 198 10.90 4.27 11.10
C GLY A 198 10.78 3.28 12.25
N ASN A 199 9.53 2.93 12.63
CA ASN A 199 9.26 1.85 13.56
C ASN A 199 9.73 0.51 12.99
N SER A 200 10.25 -0.38 13.83
CA SER A 200 10.76 -1.69 13.46
C SER A 200 10.13 -2.77 14.34
N GLN A 201 9.72 -3.85 13.71
CA GLN A 201 9.32 -5.11 14.35
C GLN A 201 10.50 -6.10 14.44
N LYS A 202 11.74 -5.58 14.31
CA LYS A 202 13.00 -6.32 14.43
C LYS A 202 13.14 -7.49 13.45
N GLY A 203 12.56 -7.31 12.24
CA GLY A 203 12.55 -8.35 11.23
C GLY A 203 11.48 -9.43 11.43
N ASN A 204 10.59 -9.28 12.41
CA ASN A 204 9.40 -10.12 12.50
C ASN A 204 8.35 -9.60 11.51
N ASN A 205 8.01 -10.42 10.51
CA ASN A 205 7.04 -10.05 9.48
C ASN A 205 5.63 -10.63 9.72
N ASN A 206 5.38 -11.17 10.92
CA ASN A 206 4.09 -11.71 11.35
C ASN A 206 3.87 -11.47 12.85
N ALA A 207 3.98 -10.21 13.26
CA ALA A 207 4.04 -9.81 14.67
C ALA A 207 2.68 -9.76 15.39
N TRP A 208 1.60 -10.28 14.82
CA TRP A 208 0.24 -10.20 15.38
C TRP A 208 0.10 -10.84 16.77
N CYS A 209 0.88 -11.88 17.07
CA CYS A 209 0.88 -12.56 18.38
C CYS A 209 1.84 -11.93 19.40
N GLN A 210 2.57 -10.86 19.03
CA GLN A 210 3.62 -10.26 19.84
C GLN A 210 3.07 -9.08 20.67
N ASP A 211 2.52 -9.37 21.85
CA ASP A 211 2.12 -8.34 22.82
C ASP A 211 3.33 -7.85 23.66
N ASN A 212 4.33 -7.33 22.96
CA ASN A 212 5.59 -6.87 23.54
C ASN A 212 6.27 -5.80 22.64
N LYS A 213 7.53 -5.46 22.93
CA LYS A 213 8.33 -4.46 22.19
C LYS A 213 8.55 -4.80 20.71
N THR A 214 8.24 -5.98 20.23
CA THR A 214 8.29 -6.35 18.82
C THR A 214 7.02 -5.87 18.11
N GLY A 215 5.84 -6.12 18.68
CA GLY A 215 4.56 -5.67 18.12
C GLY A 215 4.16 -4.24 18.49
N TRP A 216 4.68 -3.69 19.61
CA TRP A 216 4.33 -2.33 20.03
C TRP A 216 5.04 -1.27 19.21
N ILE A 217 4.35 -0.15 18.97
CA ILE A 217 4.95 1.04 18.35
C ILE A 217 5.96 1.67 19.31
N ASP A 218 7.20 1.84 18.85
CA ASP A 218 8.24 2.54 19.61
C ASP A 218 8.15 4.06 19.42
N TRP A 219 7.34 4.72 20.22
CA TRP A 219 7.18 6.18 20.21
C TRP A 219 8.49 6.94 20.44
N LYS A 220 9.51 6.31 21.04
CA LYS A 220 10.85 6.94 21.19
C LYS A 220 11.61 6.97 19.86
N ALA A 221 11.22 6.15 18.87
CA ALA A 221 11.80 6.20 17.53
C ALA A 221 11.53 7.54 16.84
N ALA A 222 10.38 8.16 17.07
CA ALA A 222 10.06 9.48 16.54
C ALA A 222 11.09 10.55 16.98
N ALA A 223 11.50 10.51 18.26
CA ALA A 223 12.52 11.42 18.78
C ALA A 223 13.95 11.09 18.28
N ARG A 224 14.21 9.83 17.93
CA ARG A 224 15.52 9.39 17.39
C ARG A 224 15.67 9.68 15.89
N ASN A 225 14.55 9.76 15.15
CA ASN A 225 14.54 9.96 13.69
C ASN A 225 13.79 11.24 13.27
N PRO A 226 14.08 12.41 13.85
CA PRO A 226 13.32 13.63 13.58
C PRO A 226 13.42 14.11 12.12
N GLU A 227 14.55 13.85 11.47
CA GLU A 227 14.77 14.17 10.06
C GLU A 227 13.80 13.38 9.15
N PHE A 228 13.64 12.09 9.40
CA PHE A 228 12.75 11.26 8.60
C PHE A 228 11.28 11.63 8.84
N ALA A 229 10.88 11.82 10.09
CA ALA A 229 9.52 12.25 10.42
C ALA A 229 9.17 13.61 9.78
N ALA A 230 10.10 14.56 9.79
CA ALA A 230 9.93 15.84 9.11
C ALA A 230 9.80 15.68 7.59
N PHE A 231 10.57 14.78 6.99
CA PHE A 231 10.47 14.47 5.56
C PHE A 231 9.11 13.90 5.19
N VAL A 232 8.59 12.91 5.95
CA VAL A 232 7.26 12.32 5.73
C VAL A 232 6.18 13.40 5.82
N LYS A 233 6.23 14.25 6.84
CA LYS A 233 5.31 15.38 6.99
C LYS A 233 5.35 16.33 5.79
N ALA A 234 6.54 16.66 5.30
CA ALA A 234 6.72 17.50 4.11
C ALA A 234 6.18 16.83 2.84
N ALA A 235 6.40 15.53 2.65
CA ALA A 235 5.88 14.78 1.50
C ALA A 235 4.34 14.72 1.49
N ILE A 236 3.71 14.55 2.66
CA ILE A 236 2.25 14.62 2.79
C ILE A 236 1.74 16.02 2.46
N ALA A 237 2.39 17.07 2.96
CA ALA A 237 2.03 18.46 2.68
C ALA A 237 2.18 18.78 1.19
N PHE A 238 3.27 18.32 0.56
CA PHE A 238 3.50 18.44 -0.87
C PHE A 238 2.38 17.80 -1.68
N ARG A 239 2.03 16.54 -1.39
CA ARG A 239 0.90 15.88 -2.07
C ARG A 239 -0.40 16.67 -1.94
N LYS A 240 -0.73 17.16 -0.74
CA LYS A 240 -1.96 17.96 -0.50
C LYS A 240 -1.97 19.25 -1.30
N ALA A 241 -0.82 19.89 -1.48
CA ALA A 241 -0.68 21.12 -2.24
C ALA A 241 -0.73 20.93 -3.78
N HIS A 242 -0.59 19.68 -4.26
CA HIS A 242 -0.49 19.37 -5.70
C HIS A 242 -1.63 18.43 -6.14
N PRO A 243 -2.80 18.97 -6.56
CA PRO A 243 -3.95 18.14 -6.97
C PRO A 243 -3.66 17.17 -8.11
N ALA A 244 -2.66 17.46 -8.96
CA ALA A 244 -2.23 16.56 -10.03
C ALA A 244 -1.77 15.17 -9.53
N LEU A 245 -1.34 15.06 -8.26
CA LEU A 245 -0.90 13.80 -7.65
C LEU A 245 -2.05 12.94 -7.10
N HIS A 246 -3.27 13.45 -7.08
CA HIS A 246 -4.45 12.75 -6.58
C HIS A 246 -5.68 13.03 -7.44
N GLY A 247 -5.49 12.97 -8.74
CA GLY A 247 -6.55 13.16 -9.73
C GLY A 247 -7.64 12.09 -9.64
N GLU A 248 -8.86 12.44 -10.04
CA GLU A 248 -9.98 11.49 -10.09
C GLU A 248 -9.89 10.48 -11.23
N ARG A 249 -9.00 10.72 -12.20
CA ARG A 249 -8.83 9.89 -13.39
C ARG A 249 -7.38 9.52 -13.57
N GLU A 250 -7.17 8.35 -14.14
CA GLU A 250 -5.85 7.91 -14.53
C GLU A 250 -5.27 8.78 -15.65
N PRO A 251 -4.00 9.22 -15.54
CA PRO A 251 -3.30 9.90 -16.61
C PRO A 251 -3.25 9.06 -17.90
N ARG A 252 -3.54 9.68 -19.02
CA ARG A 252 -3.66 9.01 -20.34
C ARG A 252 -2.34 8.91 -21.09
N LEU A 253 -1.31 9.63 -20.66
CA LEU A 253 0.02 9.73 -21.28
C LEU A 253 -0.02 10.34 -22.70
N ILE A 254 -1.05 11.10 -23.03
CA ILE A 254 -1.24 11.77 -24.31
C ILE A 254 -1.69 13.22 -24.12
N ASP A 255 -1.39 14.07 -25.08
CA ASP A 255 -1.88 15.45 -25.12
C ASP A 255 -3.31 15.53 -25.69
N TYR A 256 -4.29 15.16 -24.84
CA TYR A 256 -5.71 15.21 -25.24
C TYR A 256 -6.35 16.61 -25.10
N LYS A 257 -5.59 17.57 -24.55
CA LYS A 257 -6.05 18.95 -24.36
C LYS A 257 -5.37 19.93 -25.31
N SER A 258 -4.48 19.44 -26.16
CA SER A 258 -3.70 20.27 -27.10
C SER A 258 -2.87 21.38 -26.43
N TYR A 259 -2.28 21.06 -25.28
CA TYR A 259 -1.40 21.98 -24.53
C TYR A 259 0.07 21.89 -24.98
N GLY A 260 0.39 21.01 -25.94
CA GLY A 260 1.75 20.74 -26.40
C GLY A 260 2.52 19.76 -25.54
N CYS A 261 1.88 19.15 -24.54
CA CYS A 261 2.47 18.11 -23.69
C CYS A 261 1.40 17.13 -23.18
N PRO A 262 1.75 15.84 -22.94
CA PRO A 262 0.87 14.88 -22.33
C PRO A 262 0.58 15.25 -20.87
N ASP A 263 -0.51 14.70 -20.30
CA ASP A 263 -0.90 14.90 -18.91
C ASP A 263 0.09 14.25 -17.91
N MET A 264 0.85 13.25 -18.35
CA MET A 264 2.00 12.68 -17.65
C MET A 264 2.98 12.10 -18.66
N SER A 265 4.26 12.21 -18.42
CA SER A 265 5.32 11.61 -19.23
C SER A 265 6.49 11.16 -18.36
N PHE A 266 7.19 10.13 -18.81
CA PHE A 266 8.36 9.57 -18.15
C PHE A 266 9.60 9.87 -18.98
N HIS A 267 10.64 10.40 -18.35
CA HIS A 267 11.88 10.79 -18.98
C HIS A 267 13.06 10.19 -18.26
N SER A 268 14.13 9.91 -18.99
CA SER A 268 15.44 9.64 -18.42
C SER A 268 16.09 10.95 -17.92
N GLN A 269 17.41 10.92 -17.71
CA GLN A 269 18.17 12.15 -17.41
C GLN A 269 18.07 13.22 -18.52
N ARG A 270 17.67 12.84 -19.72
CA ARG A 270 17.40 13.74 -20.85
C ARG A 270 15.89 13.87 -21.03
N ALA A 271 15.40 15.11 -21.03
CA ALA A 271 14.00 15.37 -21.28
C ALA A 271 13.54 14.79 -22.64
N TRP A 272 12.36 14.20 -22.66
CA TRP A 272 11.75 13.55 -23.84
C TRP A 272 12.47 12.30 -24.36
N PHE A 273 13.43 11.79 -23.61
CA PHE A 273 14.09 10.53 -23.92
C PHE A 273 13.80 9.50 -22.82
N SER A 274 13.09 8.44 -23.14
CA SER A 274 12.82 7.33 -22.20
C SER A 274 13.77 6.17 -22.48
N GLN A 275 14.43 5.67 -21.44
CA GLN A 275 15.19 4.40 -21.48
C GLN A 275 14.38 3.36 -20.71
N MET A 276 13.38 2.76 -21.36
CA MET A 276 12.57 1.72 -20.73
C MET A 276 13.19 0.32 -20.79
N GLU A 277 14.29 0.17 -21.53
CA GLU A 277 14.86 -1.15 -21.88
C GLU A 277 16.04 -1.61 -21.01
N ASN A 278 16.59 -0.76 -20.12
CA ASN A 278 17.86 -1.05 -19.43
C ASN A 278 17.79 -0.80 -17.91
N THR A 279 16.71 -1.19 -17.28
CA THR A 279 16.64 -1.17 -15.79
C THR A 279 16.15 -2.48 -15.26
#